data_371aeefc07d7e06f716eb9bc14f6fa22
#
_entry.id   371aeefc07d7e06f716eb9bc14f6fa22
#
_cell.length_a   1.000
_cell.length_b   1.000
_cell.length_c   1.000
_cell.angle_alpha   90.00
_cell.angle_beta   90.00
_cell.angle_gamma   90.00
#
_symmetry.space_group_name_H-M   'P 1'
#
loop_
_entity.id
_entity.type
_entity.pdbx_description
1 polymer ?
#
loop_
_entity_poly.entity_id
_entity_poly.type
_entity_poly.pdbx_seq_one_letter_code
_entity_poly.pdbx_strand_id
1 'polypeptide(L)'
;MKKLYLVTKTFPLGAEERSFLQYEVECLQKNFDLTIVTTEIDAGKNMHHSVCDQYDVISVNPHTGAFGKIVSALTFLTRKEAWEEFADIIHEGKLIGKRLYRAFMFGTAAETFWRKLIKICNIQRSIDAVFYFYWWDYKCLGVTMHKKKYPFMRVVARTHGYDLYNERELYGKQFYKRQMERNLERI
;
A
#
# COMPACT_ATOMS: atom_id res chain seq x y z
N MET A 1 -19.74 -8.30 -11.25
CA MET A 1 -19.43 -7.40 -10.11
C MET A 1 -18.12 -6.70 -10.42
N LYS A 2 -17.92 -5.50 -9.90
CA LYS A 2 -16.66 -4.77 -10.09
C LYS A 2 -15.56 -5.36 -9.23
N LYS A 3 -14.34 -5.48 -9.77
CA LYS A 3 -13.18 -6.01 -9.01
C LYS A 3 -12.75 -5.04 -7.93
N LEU A 4 -12.55 -5.54 -6.70
CA LEU A 4 -12.02 -4.79 -5.58
C LEU A 4 -10.85 -5.54 -4.95
N TYR A 5 -9.73 -4.86 -4.83
CA TYR A 5 -8.55 -5.32 -4.09
C TYR A 5 -8.51 -4.60 -2.74
N LEU A 6 -8.82 -5.32 -1.65
CA LEU A 6 -8.67 -4.80 -0.29
C LEU A 6 -7.24 -5.06 0.17
N VAL A 7 -6.46 -4.01 0.32
CA VAL A 7 -5.05 -4.10 0.72
C VAL A 7 -4.91 -3.88 2.22
N THR A 8 -4.45 -4.91 2.91
CA THR A 8 -4.29 -4.96 4.37
C THR A 8 -2.83 -5.18 4.77
N LYS A 9 -2.55 -5.18 6.06
CA LYS A 9 -1.25 -5.57 6.60
C LYS A 9 -1.26 -7.05 6.99
N THR A 10 -2.21 -7.44 7.84
CA THR A 10 -2.27 -8.77 8.46
C THR A 10 -3.54 -9.55 8.14
N PHE A 11 -4.67 -8.88 7.90
CA PHE A 11 -5.94 -9.55 7.64
C PHE A 11 -5.90 -10.33 6.29
N PRO A 12 -6.48 -11.53 6.20
CA PRO A 12 -7.19 -12.28 7.23
C PRO A 12 -6.28 -13.17 8.10
N LEU A 13 -4.97 -13.22 7.84
CA LEU A 13 -4.01 -14.13 8.46
C LEU A 13 -3.70 -13.76 9.92
N GLY A 14 -3.66 -12.45 10.23
CA GLY A 14 -3.38 -11.93 11.57
C GLY A 14 -4.63 -11.46 12.32
N ALA A 15 -4.53 -11.41 13.65
CA ALA A 15 -5.64 -11.01 14.52
C ALA A 15 -5.84 -9.49 14.62
N GLU A 16 -4.79 -8.70 14.36
CA GLU A 16 -4.77 -7.26 14.63
C GLU A 16 -5.88 -6.48 13.91
N GLU A 17 -6.14 -6.80 12.65
CA GLU A 17 -7.13 -6.11 11.81
C GLU A 17 -8.50 -6.82 11.79
N ARG A 18 -8.59 -8.04 12.33
CA ARG A 18 -9.80 -8.88 12.20
C ARG A 18 -11.03 -8.24 12.81
N SER A 19 -10.93 -7.70 14.03
CA SER A 19 -12.05 -7.09 14.74
C SER A 19 -12.70 -5.93 13.99
N PHE A 20 -11.93 -5.25 13.15
CA PHE A 20 -12.41 -4.10 12.37
C PHE A 20 -12.86 -4.48 10.97
N LEU A 21 -12.17 -5.45 10.33
CA LEU A 21 -12.40 -5.77 8.92
C LEU A 21 -13.42 -6.88 8.69
N GLN A 22 -13.67 -7.75 9.65
CA GLN A 22 -14.54 -8.90 9.45
C GLN A 22 -15.93 -8.51 8.93
N TYR A 23 -16.61 -7.58 9.58
CA TYR A 23 -17.95 -7.12 9.16
C TYR A 23 -17.91 -6.29 7.87
N GLU A 24 -16.86 -5.48 7.70
CA GLU A 24 -16.69 -4.66 6.50
C GLU A 24 -16.52 -5.55 5.26
N VAL A 25 -15.69 -6.58 5.37
CA VAL A 25 -15.43 -7.54 4.29
C VAL A 25 -16.68 -8.31 3.88
N GLU A 26 -17.53 -8.71 4.83
CA GLU A 26 -18.83 -9.34 4.54
C GLU A 26 -19.74 -8.42 3.69
N CYS A 27 -19.73 -7.12 3.98
CA CYS A 27 -20.48 -6.13 3.20
C CYS A 27 -19.86 -5.91 1.81
N LEU A 28 -18.53 -5.87 1.72
CA LEU A 28 -17.82 -5.69 0.46
C LEU A 28 -18.03 -6.86 -0.50
N GLN A 29 -18.02 -8.10 0.00
CA GLN A 29 -18.25 -9.30 -0.81
C GLN A 29 -19.63 -9.37 -1.46
N LYS A 30 -20.63 -8.75 -0.84
CA LYS A 30 -22.00 -8.69 -1.41
C LYS A 30 -22.07 -7.79 -2.65
N ASN A 31 -21.16 -6.82 -2.78
CA ASN A 31 -21.22 -5.77 -3.79
C ASN A 31 -20.08 -5.81 -4.81
N PHE A 32 -18.98 -6.49 -4.49
CA PHE A 32 -17.76 -6.53 -5.28
C PHE A 32 -17.24 -7.96 -5.47
N ASP A 33 -16.54 -8.17 -6.56
CA ASP A 33 -15.64 -9.32 -6.70
C ASP A 33 -14.36 -9.00 -5.89
N LEU A 34 -14.35 -9.46 -4.63
CA LEU A 34 -13.36 -9.09 -3.62
C LEU A 34 -12.16 -10.03 -3.64
N THR A 35 -10.96 -9.46 -3.76
CA THR A 35 -9.70 -10.13 -3.45
C THR A 35 -8.99 -9.39 -2.32
N ILE A 36 -8.59 -10.08 -1.27
CA ILE A 36 -7.82 -9.52 -0.17
C ILE A 36 -6.33 -9.65 -0.48
N VAL A 37 -5.62 -8.53 -0.43
CA VAL A 37 -4.17 -8.48 -0.63
C VAL A 37 -3.51 -8.18 0.70
N THR A 38 -2.85 -9.17 1.28
CA THR A 38 -2.12 -9.01 2.55
C THR A 38 -0.61 -8.99 2.35
N THR A 39 0.11 -8.31 3.23
CA THR A 39 1.59 -8.37 3.27
C THR A 39 2.11 -9.37 4.29
N GLU A 40 1.23 -9.95 5.09
CA GLU A 40 1.59 -11.05 5.98
C GLU A 40 1.89 -12.31 5.16
N ILE A 41 2.99 -12.98 5.54
CA ILE A 41 3.32 -14.28 4.97
C ILE A 41 2.75 -15.32 5.92
N ASP A 42 2.05 -16.28 5.36
CA ASP A 42 1.64 -17.45 6.10
C ASP A 42 2.90 -18.20 6.61
N ALA A 43 3.22 -17.98 7.87
CA ALA A 43 4.32 -18.67 8.54
C ALA A 43 3.87 -20.02 9.13
N GLY A 44 2.68 -20.51 8.79
CA GLY A 44 2.15 -21.80 9.25
C GLY A 44 1.81 -21.87 10.74
N LYS A 45 1.86 -20.75 11.46
CA LYS A 45 1.77 -20.81 12.94
C LYS A 45 0.47 -20.33 13.55
N ASN A 46 -0.41 -19.61 12.85
CA ASN A 46 -1.64 -19.06 13.44
C ASN A 46 -2.82 -18.95 12.48
N MET A 47 -2.89 -19.77 11.46
CA MET A 47 -4.05 -19.79 10.59
C MET A 47 -5.23 -20.47 11.25
N HIS A 48 -6.30 -19.74 11.51
CA HIS A 48 -7.61 -20.34 11.48
C HIS A 48 -7.95 -20.66 10.03
N HIS A 49 -7.69 -21.88 9.57
CA HIS A 49 -7.97 -22.35 8.21
C HIS A 49 -9.38 -21.98 7.72
N SER A 50 -10.35 -21.94 8.62
CA SER A 50 -11.74 -21.59 8.32
C SER A 50 -11.97 -20.17 7.79
N VAL A 51 -11.04 -19.23 8.00
CA VAL A 51 -11.22 -17.83 7.56
C VAL A 51 -10.63 -17.64 6.16
N CYS A 52 -9.57 -18.36 5.80
CA CYS A 52 -8.96 -18.24 4.48
C CYS A 52 -9.76 -18.92 3.38
N ASP A 53 -10.47 -20.01 3.69
CA ASP A 53 -11.33 -20.70 2.72
C ASP A 53 -12.55 -19.86 2.30
N GLN A 54 -12.87 -18.81 3.07
CA GLN A 54 -13.98 -17.89 2.78
C GLN A 54 -13.61 -16.76 1.80
N TYR A 55 -12.32 -16.45 1.62
CA TYR A 55 -11.87 -15.26 0.89
C TYR A 55 -10.85 -15.62 -0.18
N ASP A 56 -10.91 -14.93 -1.32
CA ASP A 56 -9.81 -14.92 -2.30
C ASP A 56 -8.67 -14.07 -1.71
N VAL A 57 -7.60 -14.72 -1.24
CA VAL A 57 -6.50 -14.08 -0.52
C VAL A 57 -5.19 -14.21 -1.30
N ILE A 58 -4.53 -13.09 -1.52
CA ILE A 58 -3.22 -13.00 -2.15
C ILE A 58 -2.22 -12.43 -1.15
N SER A 59 -1.17 -13.20 -0.85
CA SER A 59 -0.06 -12.69 -0.02
C SER A 59 1.02 -12.08 -0.90
N VAL A 60 1.30 -10.79 -0.67
CA VAL A 60 2.38 -10.05 -1.34
C VAL A 60 3.54 -9.88 -0.37
N ASN A 61 4.48 -10.81 -0.38
CA ASN A 61 5.67 -10.72 0.46
C ASN A 61 6.48 -9.44 0.16
N PRO A 62 6.60 -8.49 1.10
CA PRO A 62 7.35 -7.26 0.88
C PRO A 62 8.87 -7.49 0.83
N HIS A 63 9.33 -8.64 1.33
CA HIS A 63 10.76 -8.95 1.31
C HIS A 63 11.23 -9.32 -0.09
N THR A 64 12.36 -8.77 -0.48
CA THR A 64 13.01 -9.07 -1.76
C THR A 64 14.53 -9.17 -1.54
N GLY A 65 15.21 -9.93 -2.38
CA GLY A 65 16.67 -10.03 -2.34
C GLY A 65 17.36 -8.70 -2.67
N ALA A 66 18.67 -8.63 -2.45
CA ALA A 66 19.46 -7.40 -2.64
C ALA A 66 19.27 -6.80 -4.04
N PHE A 67 19.31 -7.61 -5.08
CA PHE A 67 19.09 -7.16 -6.46
C PHE A 67 17.72 -6.52 -6.66
N GLY A 68 16.66 -7.15 -6.14
CA GLY A 68 15.30 -6.61 -6.23
C GLY A 68 15.15 -5.27 -5.50
N LYS A 69 15.84 -5.09 -4.36
CA LYS A 69 15.89 -3.81 -3.63
C LYS A 69 16.58 -2.73 -4.45
N ILE A 70 17.72 -3.04 -5.06
CA ILE A 70 18.46 -2.09 -5.92
C ILE A 70 17.59 -1.64 -7.09
N VAL A 71 16.95 -2.56 -7.79
CA VAL A 71 16.08 -2.22 -8.92
C VAL A 71 14.91 -1.36 -8.47
N SER A 72 14.28 -1.66 -7.33
CA SER A 72 13.18 -0.86 -6.79
C SER A 72 13.65 0.54 -6.38
N ALA A 73 14.83 0.66 -5.78
CA ALA A 73 15.42 1.93 -5.40
C ALA A 73 15.72 2.81 -6.63
N LEU A 74 16.36 2.23 -7.64
CA LEU A 74 16.65 2.94 -8.88
C LEU A 74 15.37 3.38 -9.61
N THR A 75 14.37 2.48 -9.70
CA THR A 75 13.08 2.81 -10.29
C THR A 75 12.38 3.91 -9.51
N PHE A 76 12.41 3.86 -8.18
CA PHE A 76 11.82 4.90 -7.33
C PHE A 76 12.47 6.27 -7.57
N LEU A 77 13.80 6.33 -7.70
CA LEU A 77 14.52 7.59 -7.98
C LEU A 77 14.18 8.22 -9.35
N THR A 78 13.58 7.47 -10.27
CA THR A 78 13.04 8.04 -11.52
C THR A 78 11.66 8.67 -11.36
N ARG A 79 11.05 8.56 -10.16
CA ARG A 79 9.73 9.09 -9.90
C ARG A 79 9.77 10.55 -9.48
N LYS A 80 8.85 11.32 -10.02
CA LYS A 80 8.65 12.73 -9.66
C LYS A 80 8.34 12.86 -8.15
N GLU A 81 7.53 11.97 -7.63
CA GLU A 81 7.11 11.94 -6.22
C GLU A 81 8.30 11.85 -5.26
N ALA A 82 9.38 11.15 -5.65
CA ALA A 82 10.61 11.07 -4.85
C ALA A 82 11.24 12.44 -4.66
N TRP A 83 11.42 13.17 -5.76
CA TRP A 83 12.08 14.48 -5.75
C TRP A 83 11.22 15.57 -5.12
N GLU A 84 9.91 15.52 -5.28
CA GLU A 84 8.98 16.41 -4.59
C GLU A 84 9.09 16.26 -3.08
N GLU A 85 9.06 15.02 -2.55
CA GLU A 85 9.20 14.78 -1.12
C GLU A 85 10.58 15.16 -0.59
N PHE A 86 11.65 14.87 -1.36
CA PHE A 86 13.00 15.25 -0.95
C PHE A 86 13.15 16.77 -0.89
N ALA A 87 12.60 17.50 -1.85
CA ALA A 87 12.58 18.97 -1.82
C ALA A 87 11.81 19.52 -0.62
N ASP A 88 10.65 18.94 -0.29
CA ASP A 88 9.86 19.30 0.89
C ASP A 88 10.66 19.09 2.17
N ILE A 89 11.36 17.95 2.32
CA ILE A 89 12.20 17.64 3.49
C ILE A 89 13.35 18.63 3.63
N ILE A 90 14.01 18.96 2.53
CA ILE A 90 15.11 19.94 2.53
C ILE A 90 14.59 21.33 2.92
N HIS A 91 13.45 21.74 2.37
CA HIS A 91 12.83 23.04 2.66
C HIS A 91 12.40 23.14 4.14
N GLU A 92 11.89 22.09 4.74
CA GLU A 92 11.52 22.04 6.17
C GLU A 92 12.75 22.18 7.09
N GLY A 93 13.95 21.80 6.65
CA GLY A 93 15.20 22.00 7.37
C GLY A 93 15.40 21.14 8.64
N LYS A 94 14.43 20.29 9.00
CA LYS A 94 14.46 19.48 10.23
C LYS A 94 14.89 18.05 9.97
N LEU A 95 15.91 17.56 10.70
CA LEU A 95 16.37 16.18 10.65
C LEU A 95 16.60 15.66 9.21
N ILE A 96 17.11 16.50 8.31
CA ILE A 96 17.17 16.28 6.85
C ILE A 96 17.69 14.88 6.52
N GLY A 97 18.88 14.51 6.99
CA GLY A 97 19.49 13.21 6.65
C GLY A 97 18.63 12.00 7.06
N LYS A 98 18.06 12.04 8.28
CA LYS A 98 17.20 10.95 8.79
C LYS A 98 15.89 10.86 8.03
N ARG A 99 15.28 12.01 7.72
CA ARG A 99 14.03 12.08 6.96
C ARG A 99 14.22 11.68 5.51
N LEU A 100 15.28 12.12 4.84
CA LEU A 100 15.61 11.69 3.47
C LEU A 100 15.83 10.18 3.40
N TYR A 101 16.58 9.60 4.33
CA TYR A 101 16.77 8.16 4.40
C TYR A 101 15.43 7.42 4.58
N ARG A 102 14.58 7.89 5.50
CA ARG A 102 13.27 7.27 5.75
C ARG A 102 12.34 7.40 4.54
N ALA A 103 12.29 8.56 3.91
CA ALA A 103 11.51 8.79 2.69
C ALA A 103 11.98 7.89 1.54
N PHE A 104 13.29 7.76 1.36
CA PHE A 104 13.87 6.86 0.35
C PHE A 104 13.51 5.39 0.62
N MET A 105 13.60 4.93 1.86
CA MET A 105 13.21 3.56 2.24
C MET A 105 11.72 3.31 2.03
N PHE A 106 10.87 4.29 2.39
CA PHE A 106 9.42 4.22 2.20
C PHE A 106 9.06 4.10 0.71
N GLY A 107 9.65 4.95 -0.14
CA GLY A 107 9.43 4.91 -1.59
C GLY A 107 9.96 3.64 -2.25
N THR A 108 11.13 3.15 -1.81
CA THR A 108 11.68 1.87 -2.29
C THR A 108 10.76 0.70 -1.92
N ALA A 109 10.21 0.69 -0.72
CA ALA A 109 9.23 -0.32 -0.30
C ALA A 109 7.94 -0.24 -1.12
N ALA A 110 7.47 0.97 -1.43
CA ALA A 110 6.31 1.22 -2.27
C ALA A 110 6.50 0.65 -3.68
N GLU A 111 7.63 0.91 -4.31
CA GLU A 111 7.96 0.39 -5.64
C GLU A 111 8.13 -1.14 -5.63
N THR A 112 8.71 -1.70 -4.57
CA THR A 112 8.82 -3.15 -4.37
C THR A 112 7.45 -3.80 -4.27
N PHE A 113 6.56 -3.23 -3.47
CA PHE A 113 5.18 -3.71 -3.33
C PHE A 113 4.44 -3.69 -4.66
N TRP A 114 4.47 -2.56 -5.39
CA TRP A 114 3.83 -2.43 -6.67
C TRP A 114 4.30 -3.47 -7.69
N ARG A 115 5.61 -3.65 -7.83
CA ARG A 115 6.19 -4.61 -8.79
C ARG A 115 5.75 -6.05 -8.52
N LYS A 116 5.56 -6.40 -7.27
CA LYS A 116 5.05 -7.73 -6.89
C LYS A 116 3.56 -7.83 -7.09
N LEU A 117 2.82 -6.82 -6.67
CA LEU A 117 1.36 -6.76 -6.82
C LEU A 117 0.95 -6.91 -8.28
N ILE A 118 1.55 -6.12 -9.18
CA ILE A 118 1.22 -6.16 -10.62
C ILE A 118 1.49 -7.54 -11.23
N LYS A 119 2.56 -8.22 -10.79
CA LYS A 119 2.93 -9.54 -11.27
C LYS A 119 1.99 -10.63 -10.74
N ILE A 120 1.71 -10.62 -9.43
CA ILE A 120 0.91 -11.66 -8.78
C ILE A 120 -0.57 -11.55 -9.21
N CYS A 121 -1.11 -10.34 -9.22
CA CYS A 121 -2.49 -10.08 -9.62
C CYS A 121 -2.67 -9.98 -11.14
N ASN A 122 -1.61 -10.16 -11.94
CA ASN A 122 -1.63 -10.00 -13.40
C ASN A 122 -2.33 -8.72 -13.86
N ILE A 123 -2.00 -7.59 -13.20
CA ILE A 123 -2.66 -6.32 -13.42
C ILE A 123 -2.29 -5.77 -14.80
N GLN A 124 -3.29 -5.63 -15.67
CA GLN A 124 -3.14 -5.04 -17.00
C GLN A 124 -3.50 -3.56 -16.99
N ARG A 125 -3.04 -2.81 -18.00
CA ARG A 125 -3.31 -1.35 -18.10
C ARG A 125 -4.80 -1.01 -18.24
N SER A 126 -5.60 -1.91 -18.78
CA SER A 126 -7.05 -1.78 -18.97
C SER A 126 -7.86 -2.20 -17.75
N ILE A 127 -7.23 -2.48 -16.61
CA ILE A 127 -7.95 -2.94 -15.43
C ILE A 127 -8.96 -1.91 -14.93
N ASP A 128 -10.23 -2.29 -14.85
CA ASP A 128 -11.27 -1.52 -14.14
C ASP A 128 -11.47 -2.13 -12.75
N ALA A 129 -10.70 -1.65 -11.81
CA ALA A 129 -10.73 -2.14 -10.44
C ALA A 129 -10.58 -1.02 -9.43
N VAL A 130 -11.09 -1.29 -8.23
CA VAL A 130 -10.88 -0.44 -7.05
C VAL A 130 -9.78 -1.05 -6.20
N PHE A 131 -8.79 -0.26 -5.81
CA PHE A 131 -7.80 -0.60 -4.81
C PHE A 131 -8.15 0.14 -3.53
N TYR A 132 -8.60 -0.58 -2.52
CA TYR A 132 -8.97 -0.04 -1.22
C TYR A 132 -7.89 -0.39 -0.21
N PHE A 133 -7.17 0.63 0.28
CA PHE A 133 -6.14 0.51 1.29
C PHE A 133 -6.72 0.72 2.68
N TYR A 134 -6.61 -0.31 3.52
CA TYR A 134 -7.01 -0.19 4.93
C TYR A 134 -6.08 0.76 5.70
N TRP A 135 -4.79 0.84 5.32
CA TRP A 135 -3.80 1.76 5.86
C TRP A 135 -3.29 2.72 4.78
N TRP A 136 -3.16 3.98 5.12
CA TRP A 136 -2.61 4.99 4.23
C TRP A 136 -1.08 5.02 4.31
N ASP A 137 -0.43 3.99 3.85
CA ASP A 137 1.00 3.71 3.97
C ASP A 137 1.73 3.57 2.62
N TYR A 138 2.95 3.02 2.64
CA TYR A 138 3.78 2.82 1.45
C TYR A 138 3.11 1.95 0.37
N LYS A 139 2.19 1.07 0.73
CA LYS A 139 1.45 0.24 -0.23
C LYS A 139 0.54 1.11 -1.10
N CYS A 140 -0.14 2.06 -0.46
CA CYS A 140 -0.95 3.07 -1.14
C CYS A 140 -0.09 3.94 -2.07
N LEU A 141 1.09 4.40 -1.61
CA LEU A 141 2.04 5.12 -2.46
C LEU A 141 2.43 4.31 -3.69
N GLY A 142 2.74 3.02 -3.52
CA GLY A 142 3.12 2.14 -4.62
C GLY A 142 2.09 2.09 -5.74
N VAL A 143 0.80 2.06 -5.40
CA VAL A 143 -0.27 2.05 -6.41
C VAL A 143 -0.52 3.44 -6.98
N THR A 144 -0.57 4.48 -6.16
CA THR A 144 -0.86 5.85 -6.58
C THR A 144 0.21 6.43 -7.52
N MET A 145 1.48 6.13 -7.33
CA MET A 145 2.57 6.52 -8.25
C MET A 145 2.40 5.98 -9.67
N HIS A 146 1.67 4.89 -9.82
CA HIS A 146 1.47 4.25 -11.11
C HIS A 146 0.11 4.54 -11.76
N LYS A 147 -0.80 5.22 -11.06
CA LYS A 147 -2.18 5.49 -11.52
C LYS A 147 -2.27 6.05 -12.93
N LYS A 148 -1.35 6.94 -13.33
CA LYS A 148 -1.34 7.52 -14.69
C LYS A 148 -1.21 6.50 -15.82
N LYS A 149 -0.61 5.33 -15.54
CA LYS A 149 -0.47 4.23 -16.50
C LYS A 149 -1.71 3.31 -16.53
N TYR A 150 -2.62 3.48 -15.56
CA TYR A 150 -3.79 2.65 -15.33
C TYR A 150 -5.03 3.54 -15.12
N PRO A 151 -5.56 4.17 -16.21
CA PRO A 151 -6.56 5.23 -16.10
C PRO A 151 -7.88 4.79 -15.49
N PHE A 152 -8.23 3.52 -15.59
CA PHE A 152 -9.47 2.97 -15.01
C PHE A 152 -9.31 2.43 -13.59
N MET A 153 -8.08 2.43 -13.06
CA MET A 153 -7.80 2.05 -11.68
C MET A 153 -8.24 3.16 -10.73
N ARG A 154 -9.10 2.82 -9.77
CA ARG A 154 -9.53 3.73 -8.69
C ARG A 154 -8.80 3.37 -7.41
N VAL A 155 -8.37 4.38 -6.67
CA VAL A 155 -7.62 4.17 -5.43
C VAL A 155 -8.31 4.91 -4.29
N VAL A 156 -8.63 4.16 -3.25
CA VAL A 156 -9.25 4.66 -2.02
C VAL A 156 -8.38 4.26 -0.85
N ALA A 157 -8.18 5.13 0.11
CA ALA A 157 -7.47 4.81 1.34
C ALA A 157 -8.28 5.24 2.56
N ARG A 158 -8.36 4.34 3.55
CA ARG A 158 -8.86 4.68 4.87
C ARG A 158 -7.74 5.34 5.67
N THR A 159 -8.11 6.37 6.42
CA THR A 159 -7.20 7.07 7.31
C THR A 159 -7.50 6.71 8.75
N HIS A 160 -6.46 6.45 9.51
CA HIS A 160 -6.53 6.26 10.96
C HIS A 160 -5.75 7.39 11.64
N GLY A 161 -5.97 7.60 12.92
CA GLY A 161 -5.23 8.63 13.64
C GLY A 161 -3.71 8.48 13.57
N TYR A 162 -3.22 7.27 13.37
CA TYR A 162 -1.79 7.01 13.17
C TYR A 162 -1.28 7.54 11.83
N ASP A 163 -2.11 7.50 10.79
CA ASP A 163 -1.74 7.94 9.44
C ASP A 163 -1.88 9.45 9.23
N LEU A 164 -2.57 10.15 10.15
CA LEU A 164 -2.89 11.56 10.00
C LEU A 164 -1.95 12.49 10.75
N TYR A 165 -1.46 12.07 11.91
CA TYR A 165 -0.71 12.95 12.81
C TYR A 165 0.79 12.71 12.70
N ASN A 166 1.51 13.79 12.35
CA ASN A 166 2.98 13.78 12.22
C ASN A 166 3.68 13.36 13.52
N GLU A 167 3.11 13.67 14.66
CA GLU A 167 3.66 13.38 15.99
C GLU A 167 3.75 11.87 16.28
N ARG A 168 2.97 11.07 15.56
CA ARG A 168 2.94 9.61 15.72
C ARG A 168 3.97 8.90 14.85
N GLU A 169 4.55 9.60 13.89
CA GLU A 169 5.58 9.05 13.02
C GLU A 169 6.99 9.29 13.54
N LEU A 170 7.85 8.33 13.26
CA LEU A 170 9.27 8.46 13.54
C LEU A 170 9.83 9.69 12.80
N TYR A 171 10.50 10.56 13.53
CA TYR A 171 11.01 11.85 13.05
C TYR A 171 9.94 12.92 12.78
N GLY A 172 8.70 12.74 13.28
CA GLY A 172 7.64 13.73 13.24
C GLY A 172 7.24 14.17 11.84
N LYS A 173 7.16 13.25 10.88
CA LYS A 173 6.71 13.54 9.52
C LYS A 173 6.02 12.33 8.90
N GLN A 174 4.82 12.57 8.37
CA GLN A 174 4.12 11.66 7.48
C GLN A 174 4.66 11.83 6.05
N PHE A 175 5.23 10.74 5.48
CA PHE A 175 5.87 10.81 4.18
C PHE A 175 4.86 10.60 3.03
N TYR A 176 5.02 11.35 1.94
CA TYR A 176 4.28 11.23 0.67
C TYR A 176 2.77 11.45 0.75
N LYS A 177 2.22 11.99 1.84
CA LYS A 177 0.77 12.17 1.98
C LYS A 177 0.19 13.05 0.87
N ARG A 178 0.84 14.19 0.59
CA ARG A 178 0.43 15.09 -0.49
C ARG A 178 0.49 14.43 -1.87
N GLN A 179 1.51 13.62 -2.12
CA GLN A 179 1.69 12.93 -3.40
C GLN A 179 0.64 11.82 -3.60
N MET A 180 0.31 11.08 -2.54
CA MET A 180 -0.74 10.07 -2.57
C MET A 180 -2.12 10.71 -2.75
N GLU A 181 -2.43 11.76 -1.98
CA GLU A 181 -3.73 12.45 -2.00
C GLU A 181 -4.17 12.92 -3.39
N ARG A 182 -3.23 13.40 -4.21
CA ARG A 182 -3.51 13.84 -5.59
C ARG A 182 -4.08 12.73 -6.48
N ASN A 183 -3.88 11.48 -6.12
CA ASN A 183 -4.25 10.32 -6.91
C ASN A 183 -5.30 9.43 -6.23
N LEU A 184 -5.78 9.81 -5.05
CA LEU A 184 -6.92 9.15 -4.40
C LEU A 184 -8.24 9.64 -4.98
N GLU A 185 -9.23 8.75 -5.00
CA GLU A 185 -10.62 9.14 -5.25
C GLU A 185 -11.13 9.92 -4.03
N ARG A 186 -11.85 11.01 -4.30
CA ARG A 186 -12.61 11.72 -3.26
C ARG A 186 -13.96 11.02 -3.11
N ILE A 187 -14.26 10.60 -1.90
CA ILE A 187 -15.53 10.00 -1.53
C ILE A 187 -16.38 11.07 -0.84
#